data_aeedcc1deca29901384a57845718c4f4
#
_entry.id   aeedcc1deca29901384a57845718c4f4
#
_cell.length_a   1.000
_cell.length_b   1.000
_cell.length_c   1.000
_cell.angle_alpha   90.00
_cell.angle_beta   90.00
_cell.angle_gamma   90.00
#
_symmetry.space_group_name_H-M   'P 1'
#
loop_
_entity.id
_entity.type
_entity.pdbx_description
1 polymer ?
#
loop_
_entity_poly.entity_id
_entity_poly.type
_entity_poly.pdbx_seq_one_letter_code
_entity_poly.pdbx_strand_id
1 'polypeptide(L)'
;MLFTSILCIQEGDFISNNKNKILRACAFTGHRPARFSFGYNENDERCLKIKALMAEQIASLIACDVTDFYSGMALGVDQWAAEIVLDLKKTHPHIRLIAVRPCETQADRWSDKQRERHFNTLALCDDVVTLQKKYTPSCLFKRNEYLVNHAKYLLAVYDGCPKGGTAHAVNYARQHDRWIRIIHPDTLTITQAPRNS
;
A
#
# COMPACT_ATOMS: atom_id res chain seq x y z
N MET A 1 -3.76 30.58 -42.34
CA MET A 1 -2.51 30.07 -41.73
C MET A 1 -2.84 29.72 -40.27
N LEU A 2 -3.08 28.48 -40.00
CA LEU A 2 -3.36 27.93 -38.63
C LEU A 2 -2.05 27.41 -38.09
N PHE A 3 -1.49 28.04 -37.07
CA PHE A 3 -0.33 27.53 -36.33
C PHE A 3 -0.79 26.50 -35.32
N THR A 4 -0.49 25.27 -35.60
CA THR A 4 -0.61 24.14 -34.68
C THR A 4 0.61 24.20 -33.75
N SER A 5 0.43 24.71 -32.53
CA SER A 5 1.44 24.60 -31.48
C SER A 5 1.40 23.18 -30.90
N ILE A 6 2.32 22.35 -31.35
CA ILE A 6 2.64 21.07 -30.74
C ILE A 6 3.34 21.38 -29.40
N LEU A 7 2.68 21.11 -28.28
CA LEU A 7 3.31 21.12 -26.97
C LEU A 7 4.34 19.97 -26.94
N CYS A 8 5.61 20.30 -27.12
CA CYS A 8 6.73 19.43 -26.74
C CYS A 8 6.77 19.40 -25.20
N ILE A 9 6.17 18.39 -24.60
CA ILE A 9 6.46 18.04 -23.20
C ILE A 9 7.89 17.49 -23.21
N GLN A 10 8.83 18.23 -22.59
CA GLN A 10 10.22 17.82 -22.53
C GLN A 10 10.34 16.57 -21.63
N GLU A 11 11.11 15.56 -22.02
CA GLU A 11 11.38 14.35 -21.22
C GLU A 11 11.86 14.68 -19.79
N GLY A 12 12.55 15.78 -19.60
CA GLY A 12 12.98 16.30 -18.30
C GLY A 12 11.83 16.60 -17.32
N ASP A 13 10.71 17.13 -17.81
CA ASP A 13 9.55 17.45 -16.99
C ASP A 13 8.79 16.18 -16.55
N PHE A 14 8.78 15.15 -17.40
CA PHE A 14 8.16 13.88 -17.09
C PHE A 14 8.94 13.10 -16.03
N ILE A 15 10.27 13.11 -16.09
CA ILE A 15 11.15 12.46 -15.09
C ILE A 15 11.11 13.19 -13.76
N SER A 16 11.10 14.52 -13.76
CA SER A 16 10.97 15.38 -12.56
C SER A 16 9.62 15.17 -11.87
N ASN A 17 8.54 15.14 -12.63
CA ASN A 17 7.19 14.96 -12.12
C ASN A 17 6.98 13.55 -11.51
N ASN A 18 7.55 12.52 -12.12
CA ASN A 18 7.48 11.14 -11.62
C ASN A 18 8.33 10.96 -10.35
N LYS A 19 9.49 11.60 -10.26
CA LYS A 19 10.32 11.64 -9.05
C LYS A 19 9.61 12.32 -7.89
N ASN A 20 8.97 13.46 -8.13
CA ASN A 20 8.20 14.19 -7.13
C ASN A 20 6.99 13.38 -6.63
N LYS A 21 6.32 12.64 -7.51
CA LYS A 21 5.21 11.77 -7.16
C LYS A 21 5.63 10.62 -6.22
N ILE A 22 6.76 9.97 -6.50
CA ILE A 22 7.31 8.92 -5.63
C ILE A 22 7.65 9.47 -4.25
N LEU A 23 8.20 10.68 -4.15
CA LEU A 23 8.60 11.31 -2.88
C LEU A 23 7.42 11.56 -1.94
N ARG A 24 6.20 11.68 -2.46
CA ARG A 24 4.95 11.94 -1.73
C ARG A 24 4.04 10.73 -1.66
N ALA A 25 4.61 9.53 -1.78
CA ALA A 25 3.84 8.30 -1.80
C ALA A 25 4.25 7.32 -0.70
N CYS A 26 3.25 6.61 -0.14
CA CYS A 26 3.40 5.52 0.81
C CYS A 26 2.76 4.25 0.26
N ALA A 27 3.45 3.12 0.37
CA ALA A 27 2.91 1.81 0.09
C ALA A 27 2.66 1.03 1.38
N PHE A 28 1.72 0.09 1.32
CA PHE A 28 1.39 -0.78 2.43
C PHE A 28 1.84 -2.21 2.16
N THR A 29 2.21 -2.91 3.24
CA THR A 29 2.41 -4.35 3.23
C THR A 29 2.13 -4.93 4.61
N GLY A 30 1.74 -6.19 4.67
CA GLY A 30 1.55 -6.84 5.95
C GLY A 30 1.03 -8.26 5.82
N HIS A 31 0.89 -8.89 6.98
CA HIS A 31 0.42 -10.26 7.05
C HIS A 31 -1.05 -10.41 6.63
N ARG A 32 -1.36 -11.60 6.11
CA ARG A 32 -2.74 -12.06 5.91
C ARG A 32 -3.37 -12.39 7.26
N PRO A 33 -4.71 -12.35 7.39
CA PRO A 33 -5.41 -12.60 8.66
C PRO A 33 -5.01 -13.90 9.34
N ALA A 34 -4.84 -14.99 8.57
CA ALA A 34 -4.43 -16.29 9.09
C ALA A 34 -3.06 -16.32 9.81
N ARG A 35 -2.25 -15.25 9.67
CA ARG A 35 -0.94 -15.14 10.34
C ARG A 35 -1.08 -14.56 11.75
N PHE A 36 -2.13 -13.81 12.04
CA PHE A 36 -2.37 -13.22 13.35
C PHE A 36 -3.00 -14.23 14.30
N SER A 37 -2.73 -14.11 15.60
CA SER A 37 -3.33 -14.96 16.64
C SER A 37 -4.86 -14.85 16.69
N PHE A 38 -5.41 -13.69 16.32
CA PHE A 38 -6.84 -13.42 16.25
C PHE A 38 -7.48 -13.83 14.91
N GLY A 39 -6.69 -14.28 13.92
CA GLY A 39 -7.18 -14.72 12.62
C GLY A 39 -8.00 -13.65 11.88
N TYR A 40 -9.23 -13.99 11.53
CA TYR A 40 -10.18 -13.10 10.83
C TYR A 40 -11.08 -12.29 11.77
N ASN A 41 -10.89 -12.37 13.08
CA ASN A 41 -11.68 -11.60 14.05
C ASN A 41 -11.16 -10.16 14.14
N GLU A 42 -11.70 -9.29 13.31
CA GLU A 42 -11.29 -7.87 13.28
C GLU A 42 -11.82 -7.04 14.49
N ASN A 43 -12.68 -7.63 15.34
CA ASN A 43 -13.15 -7.02 16.59
C ASN A 43 -12.24 -7.38 17.78
N ASP A 44 -11.24 -8.21 17.58
CA ASP A 44 -10.23 -8.50 18.60
C ASP A 44 -9.48 -7.23 18.99
N GLU A 45 -9.22 -7.06 20.28
CA GLU A 45 -8.56 -5.86 20.84
C GLU A 45 -7.20 -5.59 20.19
N ARG A 46 -6.45 -6.64 19.89
CA ARG A 46 -5.14 -6.53 19.21
C ARG A 46 -5.29 -6.04 17.77
N CYS A 47 -6.29 -6.54 17.05
CA CYS A 47 -6.58 -6.06 15.70
C CYS A 47 -6.95 -4.57 15.71
N LEU A 48 -7.81 -4.17 16.63
CA LEU A 48 -8.20 -2.76 16.79
C LEU A 48 -7.00 -1.87 17.13
N LYS A 49 -6.10 -2.32 18.01
CA LYS A 49 -4.86 -1.59 18.33
C LYS A 49 -3.93 -1.47 17.11
N ILE A 50 -3.76 -2.54 16.33
CA ILE A 50 -2.96 -2.48 15.09
C ILE A 50 -3.57 -1.46 14.12
N LYS A 51 -4.88 -1.47 13.89
CA LYS A 51 -5.57 -0.52 13.02
C LYS A 51 -5.41 0.92 13.53
N ALA A 52 -5.51 1.15 14.83
CA ALA A 52 -5.30 2.48 15.42
C ALA A 52 -3.86 2.98 15.18
N LEU A 53 -2.84 2.14 15.43
CA LEU A 53 -1.46 2.49 15.14
C LEU A 53 -1.23 2.76 13.65
N MET A 54 -1.85 1.98 12.75
CA MET A 54 -1.79 2.23 11.31
C MET A 54 -2.38 3.61 10.98
N ALA A 55 -3.54 3.96 11.55
CA ALA A 55 -4.18 5.26 11.32
C ALA A 55 -3.30 6.41 11.80
N GLU A 56 -2.67 6.31 12.96
CA GLU A 56 -1.72 7.30 13.48
C GLU A 56 -0.51 7.47 12.54
N GLN A 57 0.05 6.36 12.05
CA GLN A 57 1.19 6.41 11.14
C GLN A 57 0.82 7.01 9.78
N ILE A 58 -0.37 6.69 9.25
CA ILE A 58 -0.87 7.27 8.00
C ILE A 58 -1.11 8.78 8.17
N ALA A 59 -1.78 9.20 9.26
CA ALA A 59 -2.00 10.61 9.57
C ALA A 59 -0.67 11.39 9.70
N SER A 60 0.34 10.81 10.36
CA SER A 60 1.68 11.40 10.44
C SER A 60 2.34 11.56 9.07
N LEU A 61 2.14 10.61 8.14
CA LEU A 61 2.65 10.70 6.77
C LEU A 61 1.92 11.79 5.97
N ILE A 62 0.60 11.93 6.14
CA ILE A 62 -0.18 13.03 5.53
C ILE A 62 0.36 14.38 6.01
N ALA A 63 0.64 14.53 7.31
CA ALA A 63 1.24 15.74 7.87
C ALA A 63 2.66 16.02 7.33
N CYS A 64 3.35 15.00 6.79
CA CYS A 64 4.63 15.11 6.08
C CYS A 64 4.46 15.18 4.55
N ASP A 65 3.33 15.67 4.06
CA ASP A 65 3.06 15.93 2.62
C ASP A 65 2.94 14.65 1.76
N VAL A 66 2.70 13.48 2.37
CA VAL A 66 2.36 12.27 1.62
C VAL A 66 0.91 12.35 1.16
N THR A 67 0.71 12.23 -0.14
CA THR A 67 -0.61 12.36 -0.78
C THR A 67 -1.09 11.09 -1.47
N ASP A 68 -0.19 10.23 -1.93
CA ASP A 68 -0.54 9.02 -2.67
C ASP A 68 -0.30 7.78 -1.81
N PHE A 69 -1.34 6.96 -1.62
CA PHE A 69 -1.29 5.75 -0.81
C PHE A 69 -1.59 4.53 -1.67
N TYR A 70 -0.64 3.60 -1.73
CA TYR A 70 -0.70 2.41 -2.57
C TYR A 70 -1.03 1.16 -1.76
N SER A 71 -2.16 0.53 -2.05
CA SER A 71 -2.56 -0.75 -1.43
C SER A 71 -2.58 -1.89 -2.44
N GLY A 72 -2.02 -3.03 -2.04
CA GLY A 72 -2.10 -4.27 -2.81
C GLY A 72 -3.45 -4.99 -2.69
N MET A 73 -4.39 -4.42 -1.95
CA MET A 73 -5.77 -4.88 -1.82
C MET A 73 -5.91 -6.36 -1.41
N ALA A 74 -4.92 -6.88 -0.69
CA ALA A 74 -4.99 -8.22 -0.13
C ALA A 74 -5.78 -8.24 1.17
N LEU A 75 -6.37 -9.39 1.54
CA LEU A 75 -7.02 -9.57 2.84
C LEU A 75 -6.06 -9.24 3.99
N GLY A 76 -6.56 -8.61 5.04
CA GLY A 76 -5.80 -8.18 6.20
C GLY A 76 -5.24 -6.77 6.03
N VAL A 77 -3.96 -6.59 6.28
CA VAL A 77 -3.31 -5.28 6.41
C VAL A 77 -3.53 -4.37 5.19
N ASP A 78 -3.44 -4.89 3.98
CA ASP A 78 -3.64 -4.09 2.76
C ASP A 78 -5.07 -3.53 2.68
N GLN A 79 -6.07 -4.36 3.04
CA GLN A 79 -7.49 -3.97 3.08
C GLN A 79 -7.74 -2.95 4.20
N TRP A 80 -7.20 -3.19 5.40
CA TRP A 80 -7.33 -2.27 6.53
C TRP A 80 -6.71 -0.90 6.22
N ALA A 81 -5.51 -0.90 5.62
CA ALA A 81 -4.84 0.33 5.21
C ALA A 81 -5.68 1.13 4.20
N ALA A 82 -6.25 0.45 3.21
CA ALA A 82 -7.11 1.09 2.21
C ALA A 82 -8.34 1.74 2.86
N GLU A 83 -9.01 1.05 3.77
CA GLU A 83 -10.18 1.57 4.49
C GLU A 83 -9.82 2.76 5.39
N ILE A 84 -8.68 2.70 6.08
CA ILE A 84 -8.17 3.82 6.90
C ILE A 84 -7.88 5.04 6.03
N VAL A 85 -7.25 4.87 4.86
CA VAL A 85 -6.99 5.98 3.93
C VAL A 85 -8.31 6.60 3.45
N LEU A 86 -9.30 5.78 3.09
CA LEU A 86 -10.63 6.26 2.68
C LEU A 86 -11.34 7.03 3.80
N ASP A 87 -11.17 6.60 5.04
CA ASP A 87 -11.75 7.32 6.19
C ASP A 87 -11.04 8.66 6.41
N LEU A 88 -9.71 8.68 6.40
CA LEU A 88 -8.92 9.90 6.52
C LEU A 88 -9.15 10.88 5.34
N LYS A 89 -9.49 10.37 4.16
CA LYS A 89 -9.81 11.20 2.99
C LYS A 89 -11.02 12.10 3.20
N LYS A 90 -11.93 11.74 4.10
CA LYS A 90 -13.09 12.59 4.45
C LYS A 90 -12.67 13.94 5.04
N THR A 91 -11.55 13.96 5.77
CA THR A 91 -10.97 15.18 6.38
C THR A 91 -9.75 15.70 5.61
N HIS A 92 -9.14 14.88 4.76
CA HIS A 92 -7.98 15.21 3.94
C HIS A 92 -8.28 14.91 2.44
N PRO A 93 -9.15 15.68 1.78
CA PRO A 93 -9.66 15.35 0.44
C PRO A 93 -8.59 15.36 -0.66
N HIS A 94 -7.41 15.88 -0.37
CA HIS A 94 -6.26 15.92 -1.29
C HIS A 94 -5.48 14.60 -1.37
N ILE A 95 -5.69 13.65 -0.45
CA ILE A 95 -5.02 12.35 -0.51
C ILE A 95 -5.71 11.40 -1.48
N ARG A 96 -4.96 10.48 -2.01
CA ARG A 96 -5.40 9.50 -3.02
C ARG A 96 -5.10 8.09 -2.59
N LEU A 97 -6.05 7.19 -2.79
CA LEU A 97 -5.86 5.76 -2.64
C LEU A 97 -5.72 5.10 -4.01
N ILE A 98 -4.59 4.45 -4.23
CA ILE A 98 -4.29 3.71 -5.46
C ILE A 98 -4.29 2.21 -5.15
N ALA A 99 -5.23 1.48 -5.74
CA ALA A 99 -5.27 0.03 -5.65
C ALA A 99 -4.34 -0.60 -6.68
N VAL A 100 -3.47 -1.54 -6.25
CA VAL A 100 -2.60 -2.29 -7.15
C VAL A 100 -2.93 -3.77 -7.06
N ARG A 101 -3.63 -4.27 -8.05
CA ARG A 101 -4.02 -5.69 -8.13
C ARG A 101 -2.95 -6.49 -8.86
N PRO A 102 -2.53 -7.65 -8.32
CA PRO A 102 -1.58 -8.52 -9.02
C PRO A 102 -2.17 -9.11 -10.31
N CYS A 103 -3.47 -9.38 -10.32
CA CYS A 103 -4.22 -9.89 -11.45
C CYS A 103 -5.72 -9.62 -11.28
N GLU A 104 -6.50 -9.77 -12.37
CA GLU A 104 -7.95 -9.61 -12.33
C GLU A 104 -8.63 -10.62 -11.40
N THR A 105 -8.08 -11.82 -11.30
CA THR A 105 -8.59 -12.95 -10.54
C THR A 105 -8.15 -12.99 -9.07
N GLN A 106 -7.67 -11.86 -8.52
CA GLN A 106 -7.14 -11.80 -7.14
C GLN A 106 -8.12 -12.31 -6.09
N ALA A 107 -9.40 -12.01 -6.25
CA ALA A 107 -10.45 -12.28 -5.27
C ALA A 107 -11.30 -13.53 -5.57
N ASP A 108 -11.04 -14.26 -6.65
CA ASP A 108 -11.91 -15.35 -7.12
C ASP A 108 -12.13 -16.45 -6.08
N ARG A 109 -11.14 -16.69 -5.23
CA ARG A 109 -11.19 -17.74 -4.19
C ARG A 109 -11.59 -17.24 -2.80
N TRP A 110 -12.00 -15.97 -2.70
CA TRP A 110 -12.43 -15.39 -1.43
C TRP A 110 -13.92 -15.67 -1.20
N SER A 111 -14.36 -15.58 0.06
CA SER A 111 -15.78 -15.68 0.38
C SER A 111 -16.56 -14.50 -0.22
N ASP A 112 -17.87 -14.65 -0.39
CA ASP A 112 -18.73 -13.61 -0.94
C ASP A 112 -18.60 -12.29 -0.17
N LYS A 113 -18.62 -12.35 1.16
CA LYS A 113 -18.43 -11.19 2.03
C LYS A 113 -17.07 -10.50 1.81
N GLN A 114 -16.01 -11.29 1.62
CA GLN A 114 -14.67 -10.73 1.37
C GLN A 114 -14.58 -10.11 -0.02
N ARG A 115 -15.21 -10.71 -1.03
CA ARG A 115 -15.29 -10.17 -2.39
C ARG A 115 -16.09 -8.87 -2.43
N GLU A 116 -17.26 -8.86 -1.80
CA GLU A 116 -18.10 -7.67 -1.70
C GLU A 116 -17.31 -6.50 -1.06
N ARG A 117 -16.68 -6.72 0.11
CA ARG A 117 -15.84 -5.72 0.77
C ARG A 117 -14.72 -5.22 -0.14
N HIS A 118 -14.04 -6.13 -0.84
CA HIS A 118 -12.97 -5.80 -1.76
C HIS A 118 -13.45 -4.92 -2.92
N PHE A 119 -14.55 -5.28 -3.58
CA PHE A 119 -15.07 -4.52 -4.70
C PHE A 119 -15.65 -3.17 -4.27
N ASN A 120 -16.29 -3.11 -3.11
CA ASN A 120 -16.76 -1.84 -2.54
C ASN A 120 -15.60 -0.90 -2.25
N THR A 121 -14.48 -1.40 -1.71
CA THR A 121 -13.28 -0.61 -1.48
C THR A 121 -12.64 -0.18 -2.80
N LEU A 122 -12.55 -1.07 -3.80
CA LEU A 122 -12.01 -0.74 -5.13
C LEU A 122 -12.79 0.37 -5.83
N ALA A 123 -14.13 0.37 -5.70
CA ALA A 123 -14.99 1.39 -6.29
C ALA A 123 -14.75 2.80 -5.70
N LEU A 124 -14.16 2.90 -4.52
CA LEU A 124 -13.82 4.15 -3.84
C LEU A 124 -12.37 4.60 -4.06
N CYS A 125 -11.54 3.77 -4.71
CA CYS A 125 -10.16 4.13 -5.02
C CYS A 125 -10.10 5.22 -6.10
N ASP A 126 -9.10 6.09 -6.02
CA ASP A 126 -8.84 7.12 -7.03
C ASP A 126 -8.23 6.56 -8.32
N ASP A 127 -7.56 5.41 -8.19
CA ASP A 127 -6.97 4.70 -9.31
C ASP A 127 -6.86 3.20 -9.03
N VAL A 128 -6.97 2.37 -10.07
CA VAL A 128 -6.86 0.92 -9.99
C VAL A 128 -5.91 0.39 -11.05
N VAL A 129 -4.75 -0.04 -10.62
CA VAL A 129 -3.74 -0.66 -11.49
C VAL A 129 -3.86 -2.17 -11.41
N THR A 130 -4.01 -2.85 -12.54
CA THR A 130 -4.00 -4.32 -12.61
C THR A 130 -2.81 -4.77 -13.45
N LEU A 131 -1.88 -5.51 -12.83
CA LEU A 131 -0.59 -5.83 -13.44
C LEU A 131 -0.69 -6.92 -14.52
N GLN A 132 -1.63 -7.84 -14.40
CA GLN A 132 -1.86 -8.90 -15.40
C GLN A 132 -3.27 -9.47 -15.32
N LYS A 133 -3.71 -10.18 -16.37
CA LYS A 133 -5.06 -10.77 -16.42
C LYS A 133 -5.21 -11.97 -15.49
N LYS A 134 -4.32 -12.97 -15.60
CA LYS A 134 -4.44 -14.23 -14.88
C LYS A 134 -3.40 -14.35 -13.77
N TYR A 135 -3.71 -15.12 -12.73
CA TYR A 135 -2.78 -15.45 -11.67
C TYR A 135 -1.56 -16.22 -12.21
N THR A 136 -0.37 -15.84 -11.72
CA THR A 136 0.87 -16.60 -11.86
C THR A 136 1.57 -16.69 -10.51
N PRO A 137 2.44 -17.69 -10.25
CA PRO A 137 3.14 -17.83 -8.97
C PRO A 137 3.92 -16.58 -8.54
N SER A 138 4.45 -15.82 -9.50
CA SER A 138 5.25 -14.61 -9.25
C SER A 138 4.43 -13.32 -9.16
N CYS A 139 3.13 -13.32 -9.49
CA CYS A 139 2.35 -12.08 -9.61
C CYS A 139 2.27 -11.27 -8.31
N LEU A 140 2.25 -11.96 -7.16
CA LEU A 140 2.22 -11.30 -5.85
C LEU A 140 3.55 -10.60 -5.53
N PHE A 141 4.68 -11.19 -5.91
CA PHE A 141 6.00 -10.56 -5.75
C PHE A 141 6.14 -9.35 -6.67
N LYS A 142 5.76 -9.48 -7.94
CA LYS A 142 5.74 -8.36 -8.90
C LYS A 142 4.87 -7.20 -8.40
N ARG A 143 3.71 -7.50 -7.80
CA ARG A 143 2.87 -6.47 -7.19
C ARG A 143 3.57 -5.78 -6.02
N ASN A 144 4.24 -6.53 -5.14
CA ASN A 144 4.97 -5.95 -4.02
C ASN A 144 6.13 -5.05 -4.50
N GLU A 145 6.87 -5.47 -5.52
CA GLU A 145 7.90 -4.66 -6.15
C GLU A 145 7.33 -3.40 -6.78
N TYR A 146 6.20 -3.51 -7.48
CA TYR A 146 5.50 -2.34 -8.02
C TYR A 146 5.14 -1.33 -6.93
N LEU A 147 4.56 -1.78 -5.80
CA LEU A 147 4.22 -0.93 -4.66
C LEU A 147 5.45 -0.17 -4.14
N VAL A 148 6.54 -0.88 -3.90
CA VAL A 148 7.79 -0.30 -3.38
C VAL A 148 8.42 0.67 -4.39
N ASN A 149 8.37 0.36 -5.68
CA ASN A 149 8.95 1.21 -6.72
C ASN A 149 8.20 2.54 -6.88
N HIS A 150 6.92 2.58 -6.53
CA HIS A 150 6.08 3.78 -6.66
C HIS A 150 5.94 4.58 -5.36
N ALA A 151 6.63 4.20 -4.29
CA ALA A 151 6.52 4.87 -3.00
C ALA A 151 7.88 5.11 -2.34
N LYS A 152 8.03 6.28 -1.71
CA LYS A 152 9.18 6.59 -0.85
C LYS A 152 9.07 5.90 0.51
N TYR A 153 7.84 5.81 1.02
CA TYR A 153 7.55 5.24 2.33
C TYR A 153 6.93 3.86 2.20
N LEU A 154 7.28 2.96 3.10
CA LEU A 154 6.61 1.67 3.29
C LEU A 154 6.12 1.58 4.73
N LEU A 155 4.80 1.46 4.93
CA LEU A 155 4.21 1.11 6.21
C LEU A 155 3.89 -0.39 6.22
N ALA A 156 4.52 -1.12 7.13
CA ALA A 156 4.42 -2.57 7.23
C ALA A 156 3.85 -3.01 8.59
N VAL A 157 2.94 -3.98 8.60
CA VAL A 157 2.63 -4.76 9.80
C VAL A 157 3.35 -6.09 9.68
N TYR A 158 4.44 -6.26 10.45
CA TYR A 158 5.41 -7.33 10.22
C TYR A 158 6.08 -7.81 11.51
N ASP A 159 6.12 -9.13 11.69
CA ASP A 159 6.65 -9.82 12.86
C ASP A 159 8.15 -10.16 12.79
N GLY A 160 8.84 -9.74 11.74
CA GLY A 160 10.26 -10.07 11.52
C GLY A 160 10.52 -11.44 10.88
N CYS A 161 9.51 -12.27 10.63
CA CYS A 161 9.70 -13.57 10.02
C CYS A 161 10.29 -13.45 8.59
N PRO A 162 11.46 -14.08 8.29
CA PRO A 162 12.19 -13.84 7.04
C PRO A 162 11.54 -14.48 5.80
N LYS A 163 10.35 -15.06 5.93
CA LYS A 163 9.64 -15.77 4.85
C LYS A 163 8.32 -15.11 4.48
N GLY A 164 7.93 -15.22 3.21
CA GLY A 164 6.62 -14.79 2.70
C GLY A 164 6.65 -13.41 2.04
N GLY A 165 5.47 -13.00 1.57
CA GLY A 165 5.31 -11.78 0.76
C GLY A 165 5.65 -10.50 1.51
N THR A 166 5.32 -10.42 2.81
CA THR A 166 5.64 -9.25 3.64
C THR A 166 7.15 -9.10 3.82
N ALA A 167 7.86 -10.21 4.14
CA ALA A 167 9.31 -10.22 4.23
C ALA A 167 9.98 -9.79 2.92
N HIS A 168 9.48 -10.29 1.78
CA HIS A 168 9.96 -9.89 0.45
C HIS A 168 9.81 -8.38 0.24
N ALA A 169 8.61 -7.82 0.50
CA ALA A 169 8.37 -6.39 0.32
C ALA A 169 9.26 -5.52 1.21
N VAL A 170 9.43 -5.89 2.48
CA VAL A 170 10.30 -5.17 3.43
C VAL A 170 11.77 -5.24 3.00
N ASN A 171 12.26 -6.41 2.59
CA ASN A 171 13.64 -6.56 2.13
C ASN A 171 13.89 -5.82 0.81
N TYR A 172 12.95 -5.89 -0.12
CA TYR A 172 13.01 -5.14 -1.38
C TYR A 172 13.02 -3.63 -1.12
N ALA A 173 12.21 -3.14 -0.18
CA ALA A 173 12.20 -1.73 0.21
C ALA A 173 13.54 -1.27 0.83
N ARG A 174 14.19 -2.13 1.64
CA ARG A 174 15.54 -1.87 2.19
C ARG A 174 16.58 -1.75 1.08
N GLN A 175 16.56 -2.65 0.09
CA GLN A 175 17.48 -2.64 -1.05
C GLN A 175 17.30 -1.42 -1.96
N HIS A 176 16.13 -0.76 -1.92
CA HIS A 176 15.79 0.41 -2.73
C HIS A 176 15.73 1.71 -1.93
N ASP A 177 16.36 1.76 -0.74
CA ASP A 177 16.49 2.94 0.12
C ASP A 177 15.14 3.62 0.44
N ARG A 178 14.11 2.80 0.71
CA ARG A 178 12.80 3.32 1.14
C ARG A 178 12.79 3.60 2.64
N TRP A 179 12.01 4.59 3.05
CA TRP A 179 11.72 4.83 4.46
C TRP A 179 10.70 3.81 4.95
N ILE A 180 11.10 2.98 5.91
CA ILE A 180 10.26 1.87 6.36
C ILE A 180 9.82 2.12 7.79
N ARG A 181 8.49 2.07 8.01
CA ARG A 181 7.88 2.02 9.34
C ARG A 181 7.29 0.63 9.53
N ILE A 182 7.66 -0.04 10.61
CA ILE A 182 7.17 -1.39 10.93
C ILE A 182 6.40 -1.33 12.23
N ILE A 183 5.16 -1.77 12.22
CA ILE A 183 4.35 -2.07 13.39
C ILE A 183 4.48 -3.57 13.65
N HIS A 184 5.03 -3.94 14.80
CA HIS A 184 5.11 -5.34 15.19
C HIS A 184 3.73 -5.81 15.71
N PRO A 185 3.11 -6.87 15.14
CA PRO A 185 1.73 -7.21 15.45
C PRO A 185 1.49 -7.70 16.89
N ASP A 186 2.50 -8.30 17.53
CA ASP A 186 2.37 -8.85 18.88
C ASP A 186 2.78 -7.87 19.97
N THR A 187 3.87 -7.13 19.77
CA THR A 187 4.38 -6.17 20.76
C THR A 187 3.79 -4.78 20.60
N LEU A 188 3.15 -4.49 19.45
CA LEU A 188 2.62 -3.17 19.06
C LEU A 188 3.69 -2.07 19.03
N THR A 189 4.98 -2.44 19.01
CA THR A 189 6.08 -1.50 18.88
C THR A 189 6.21 -1.02 17.45
N ILE A 190 6.59 0.25 17.30
CA ILE A 190 6.86 0.85 16.00
C ILE A 190 8.36 1.04 15.87
N THR A 191 8.93 0.48 14.81
CA THR A 191 10.32 0.69 14.44
C THR A 191 10.40 1.46 13.12
N GLN A 192 11.35 2.39 13.03
CA GLN A 192 11.63 3.13 11.82
C GLN A 192 13.05 2.77 11.37
N ALA A 193 13.18 2.28 10.15
CA ALA A 193 14.48 2.06 9.53
C ALA A 193 14.77 3.25 8.60
N PRO A 194 15.86 4.01 8.86
CA PRO A 194 16.33 5.03 7.94
C PRO A 194 16.91 4.36 6.68
N ARG A 195 17.17 5.18 5.65
CA ARG A 195 18.02 4.80 4.52
C ARG A 195 19.30 4.14 5.04
N ASN A 196 19.74 3.07 4.38
CA ASN A 196 21.12 2.64 4.54
C ASN A 196 22.00 3.82 4.12
N SER A 197 22.66 4.41 5.11
CA SER A 197 23.68 5.45 4.91
C SER A 197 24.95 4.85 4.31
#